data_9483a44d5deecf4ebcd014b6ecb0beaa
#
_entry.id   9483a44d5deecf4ebcd014b6ecb0beaa
#
_cell.length_a   1.000
_cell.length_b   1.000
_cell.length_c   1.000
_cell.angle_alpha   90.00
_cell.angle_beta   90.00
_cell.angle_gamma   90.00
#
_symmetry.space_group_name_H-M   'P 1'
#
loop_
_entity.id
_entity.type
_entity.pdbx_description
1 polymer ?
#
loop_
_entity_poly.entity_id
_entity_poly.type
_entity_poly.pdbx_seq_one_letter_code
_entity_poly.pdbx_strand_id
1 'polypeptide(L)'
;MIRSLSILLLLLSATLAGCSEGVDNERVRVDVIEDRPRPLNVSATPLPLASAYLRAATAQGLVTFDEKGRVAPGLANRWVVTEDGMSYIFRLNKALWNDGREIESGEVARLLTARIRELRKGRLGAELDVIDRVVAMTGKVVEIRLKAPMPYLLELLALPEFGLLSKGAGSGPMQAKKFGQVMQLRRNETDDEGVQSLGNAMVTLQRGAASTVLARYALGQSDLVEGGRFDSFPLLDAANIRADQIQFDAVPGLFGLQVVNDGPFLSNTANRTAIAMAIDRPKLLTAFDIVAWQETVTLVPESLPNRASIARPAWSVPSMEERRAMAAATVANWKNANGALRALRVALPRGYGSRIFFARLRADLATIGIDIERVTMDRPHDLLLVDRTAQQSSPIWYLDQLSCKFAVICSARADEIVGEVRRTTDSAKRAQLLGEAEAELQASVAFIPIANPLRWSVVRPGLLGHFANGRGWHLLQYLGRDPT
;
A
#
# COMPACT_ATOMS: atom_id res chain seq x y z
N MET A 1 61.67 13.68 40.57
CA MET A 1 61.04 12.70 39.58
C MET A 1 59.53 12.54 39.77
N ILE A 2 58.84 13.22 40.66
CA ILE A 2 57.39 13.08 40.95
C ILE A 2 56.52 14.13 40.18
N ARG A 3 57.12 15.25 39.74
CA ARG A 3 56.37 16.32 39.02
C ARG A 3 56.15 16.07 37.53
N SER A 4 56.91 15.20 36.91
CA SER A 4 56.78 14.90 35.46
C SER A 4 55.69 13.83 35.15
N LEU A 5 55.31 13.05 36.18
CA LEU A 5 54.27 11.98 35.97
C LEU A 5 52.84 12.52 36.04
N SER A 6 52.63 13.64 36.76
CA SER A 6 51.32 14.27 36.89
C SER A 6 50.87 15.03 35.64
N ILE A 7 51.80 15.51 34.81
CA ILE A 7 51.50 16.23 33.57
C ILE A 7 51.13 15.24 32.43
N LEU A 8 51.69 14.02 32.46
CA LEU A 8 51.37 12.99 31.46
C LEU A 8 50.01 12.38 31.67
N LEU A 9 49.48 12.34 32.92
CA LEU A 9 48.16 11.83 33.22
C LEU A 9 47.02 12.82 32.86
N LEU A 10 47.32 14.15 32.85
CA LEU A 10 46.33 15.18 32.46
C LEU A 10 46.21 15.31 30.94
N LEU A 11 47.18 14.90 30.15
CA LEU A 11 47.11 14.92 28.68
C LEU A 11 46.41 13.70 28.10
N LEU A 12 46.26 12.61 28.84
CA LEU A 12 45.57 11.39 28.38
C LEU A 12 44.05 11.43 28.64
N SER A 13 43.57 12.35 29.49
CA SER A 13 42.12 12.52 29.77
C SER A 13 41.40 13.47 28.80
N ALA A 14 42.12 14.13 27.89
CA ALA A 14 41.52 15.07 26.93
C ALA A 14 41.05 14.43 25.59
N THR A 15 41.27 13.13 25.39
CA THR A 15 40.94 12.46 24.09
C THR A 15 39.66 11.61 24.12
N LEU A 16 38.86 11.70 25.21
CA LEU A 16 37.57 11.01 25.34
C LEU A 16 36.35 11.96 25.24
N ALA A 17 36.53 13.15 24.67
CA ALA A 17 35.41 13.89 24.09
C ALA A 17 35.09 13.24 22.73
N GLY A 18 34.55 12.02 22.75
CA GLY A 18 33.86 11.45 21.62
C GLY A 18 32.76 12.42 21.24
N CYS A 19 32.93 13.08 20.10
CA CYS A 19 31.83 13.73 19.43
C CYS A 19 30.72 12.68 19.30
N SER A 20 29.67 12.78 20.10
CA SER A 20 28.39 12.27 19.68
C SER A 20 28.05 13.12 18.44
N GLU A 21 28.40 12.64 17.25
CA GLU A 21 27.83 13.21 16.03
C GLU A 21 26.32 13.19 16.23
N GLY A 22 25.76 14.37 16.52
CA GLY A 22 24.32 14.54 16.59
C GLY A 22 23.74 14.02 15.28
N VAL A 23 22.71 13.19 15.38
CA VAL A 23 22.05 12.61 14.21
C VAL A 23 21.65 13.76 13.28
N ASP A 24 22.26 13.83 12.07
CA ASP A 24 21.93 14.86 11.09
C ASP A 24 20.53 14.61 10.52
N ASN A 25 19.55 15.31 11.06
CA ASN A 25 18.16 15.29 10.59
C ASN A 25 17.87 16.39 9.54
N GLU A 26 18.83 17.26 9.23
CA GLU A 26 18.69 18.27 8.17
C GLU A 26 18.87 17.64 6.77
N ARG A 27 19.59 16.52 6.68
CA ARG A 27 19.81 15.80 5.43
C ARG A 27 19.40 14.35 5.56
N VAL A 28 18.28 13.99 4.92
CA VAL A 28 17.75 12.63 4.96
C VAL A 28 17.84 11.99 3.58
N ARG A 29 18.49 10.83 3.49
CA ARG A 29 18.67 10.07 2.25
C ARG A 29 17.67 8.90 2.23
N VAL A 30 16.72 8.97 1.32
CA VAL A 30 15.64 7.99 1.17
C VAL A 30 15.86 7.14 -0.08
N ASP A 31 15.85 5.85 0.09
CA ASP A 31 15.88 4.86 -0.98
C ASP A 31 14.56 4.10 -1.04
N VAL A 32 13.98 3.99 -2.24
CA VAL A 32 12.74 3.23 -2.47
C VAL A 32 13.07 1.94 -3.23
N ILE A 33 12.60 0.81 -2.69
CA ILE A 33 12.72 -0.49 -3.35
C ILE A 33 11.75 -0.54 -4.53
N GLU A 34 12.29 -0.71 -5.73
CA GLU A 34 11.54 -0.98 -6.95
C GLU A 34 12.25 -2.07 -7.76
N ASP A 35 11.59 -3.19 -8.05
CA ASP A 35 12.17 -4.31 -8.82
C ASP A 35 12.60 -3.91 -10.23
N ARG A 36 11.89 -2.98 -10.82
CA ARG A 36 12.17 -2.41 -12.15
C ARG A 36 12.08 -0.88 -12.06
N PRO A 37 13.16 -0.23 -11.61
CA PRO A 37 13.15 1.21 -11.45
C PRO A 37 12.93 1.91 -12.79
N ARG A 38 11.81 2.64 -12.89
CA ARG A 38 11.46 3.45 -14.07
C ARG A 38 11.86 4.91 -13.80
N PRO A 39 12.06 5.73 -14.84
CA PRO A 39 12.24 7.16 -14.64
C PRO A 39 11.12 7.74 -13.77
N LEU A 40 11.48 8.61 -12.81
CA LEU A 40 10.50 9.27 -11.96
C LEU A 40 9.57 10.12 -12.83
N ASN A 41 8.28 9.87 -12.72
CA ASN A 41 7.25 10.56 -13.46
C ASN A 41 6.02 10.80 -12.57
N VAL A 42 5.89 12.02 -12.08
CA VAL A 42 4.77 12.43 -11.22
C VAL A 42 3.41 12.47 -11.96
N SER A 43 3.41 12.35 -13.27
CA SER A 43 2.19 12.33 -14.09
C SER A 43 1.79 10.91 -14.52
N ALA A 44 2.56 9.88 -14.17
CA ALA A 44 2.26 8.50 -14.56
C ALA A 44 0.93 8.00 -13.96
N THR A 45 0.27 7.09 -14.66
CA THR A 45 -0.94 6.41 -14.18
C THR A 45 -0.88 4.94 -14.61
N PRO A 46 -0.78 3.97 -13.68
CA PRO A 46 -0.60 4.17 -12.24
C PRO A 46 0.78 4.74 -11.89
N LEU A 47 0.88 5.38 -10.71
CA LEU A 47 2.15 5.91 -10.20
C LEU A 47 3.05 4.76 -9.71
N PRO A 48 4.31 4.64 -10.18
CA PRO A 48 5.33 3.84 -9.49
C PRO A 48 5.58 4.37 -8.09
N LEU A 49 6.02 3.53 -7.16
CA LEU A 49 6.11 3.88 -5.74
C LEU A 49 6.97 5.12 -5.49
N ALA A 50 8.19 5.19 -6.02
CA ALA A 50 9.05 6.36 -5.86
C ALA A 50 8.47 7.63 -6.50
N SER A 51 7.74 7.49 -7.62
CA SER A 51 7.01 8.61 -8.25
C SER A 51 5.83 9.08 -7.40
N ALA A 52 5.18 8.18 -6.68
CA ALA A 52 4.11 8.51 -5.74
C ALA A 52 4.65 9.31 -4.55
N TYR A 53 5.79 8.91 -3.96
CA TYR A 53 6.48 9.69 -2.92
C TYR A 53 6.83 11.10 -3.42
N LEU A 54 7.42 11.19 -4.62
CA LEU A 54 7.76 12.48 -5.23
C LEU A 54 6.52 13.34 -5.45
N ARG A 55 5.42 12.75 -5.96
CA ARG A 55 4.18 13.49 -6.21
C ARG A 55 3.56 14.00 -4.92
N ALA A 56 3.48 13.17 -3.87
CA ALA A 56 2.94 13.57 -2.58
C ALA A 56 3.74 14.74 -1.96
N ALA A 57 5.06 14.77 -2.15
CA ALA A 57 5.91 15.83 -1.66
C ALA A 57 5.76 17.12 -2.47
N THR A 58 5.50 17.05 -3.79
CA THR A 58 5.53 18.21 -4.71
C THR A 58 4.17 18.68 -5.19
N ALA A 59 3.10 17.91 -4.99
CA ALA A 59 1.76 18.24 -5.49
C ALA A 59 0.69 17.85 -4.46
N GLN A 60 -0.01 18.82 -3.90
CA GLN A 60 -1.11 18.59 -2.97
C GLN A 60 -2.43 18.28 -3.68
N GLY A 61 -3.22 17.37 -3.08
CA GLY A 61 -4.65 17.24 -3.32
C GLY A 61 -5.45 18.21 -2.45
N LEU A 62 -6.77 18.11 -2.48
CA LEU A 62 -7.64 18.86 -1.56
C LEU A 62 -7.30 18.54 -0.10
N VAL A 63 -7.03 17.28 0.17
CA VAL A 63 -6.58 16.74 1.45
C VAL A 63 -5.33 15.86 1.22
N THR A 64 -4.62 15.56 2.27
CA THR A 64 -3.43 14.70 2.29
C THR A 64 -3.48 13.75 3.49
N PHE A 65 -2.42 12.98 3.73
CA PHE A 65 -2.25 12.24 4.98
C PHE A 65 -1.27 12.99 5.91
N ASP A 66 -1.45 12.81 7.23
CA ASP A 66 -0.45 13.18 8.22
C ASP A 66 0.61 12.06 8.39
N GLU A 67 1.58 12.26 9.30
CA GLU A 67 2.62 11.27 9.59
C GLU A 67 2.08 9.94 10.15
N LYS A 68 0.86 9.94 10.70
CA LYS A 68 0.18 8.76 11.25
C LYS A 68 -0.79 8.10 10.25
N GLY A 69 -0.81 8.59 9.00
CA GLY A 69 -1.67 8.08 7.94
C GLY A 69 -3.14 8.48 8.06
N ARG A 70 -3.46 9.51 8.85
CA ARG A 70 -4.82 10.08 8.99
C ARG A 70 -5.01 11.19 7.97
N VAL A 71 -6.26 11.41 7.53
CA VAL A 71 -6.58 12.51 6.61
C VAL A 71 -6.32 13.86 7.29
N ALA A 72 -5.60 14.70 6.59
CA ALA A 72 -5.18 16.03 7.02
C ALA A 72 -5.42 17.09 5.93
N PRO A 73 -5.43 18.40 6.28
CA PRO A 73 -5.50 19.47 5.32
C PRO A 73 -4.41 19.41 4.24
N GLY A 74 -4.82 19.68 2.98
CA GLY A 74 -3.93 19.87 1.84
C GLY A 74 -4.14 21.26 1.26
N LEU A 75 -4.63 21.35 0.01
CA LEU A 75 -5.07 22.62 -0.57
C LEU A 75 -6.29 23.21 0.15
N ALA A 76 -7.12 22.36 0.75
CA ALA A 76 -8.22 22.80 1.61
C ALA A 76 -7.78 22.80 3.08
N ASN A 77 -8.08 23.87 3.81
CA ASN A 77 -7.83 23.94 5.26
C ASN A 77 -8.95 23.33 6.08
N ARG A 78 -10.16 23.24 5.54
CA ARG A 78 -11.32 22.64 6.17
C ARG A 78 -12.33 22.15 5.14
N TRP A 79 -13.17 21.25 5.54
CA TRP A 79 -14.29 20.76 4.73
C TRP A 79 -15.50 20.47 5.60
N VAL A 80 -16.66 20.42 4.95
CA VAL A 80 -17.94 20.04 5.54
C VAL A 80 -18.54 18.96 4.66
N VAL A 81 -19.12 17.96 5.27
CA VAL A 81 -19.93 16.92 4.60
C VAL A 81 -21.38 17.18 4.94
N THR A 82 -22.26 17.17 3.95
CA THR A 82 -23.71 17.32 4.18
C THR A 82 -24.27 16.13 4.95
N GLU A 83 -25.37 16.30 5.69
CA GLU A 83 -25.95 15.27 6.55
C GLU A 83 -26.31 13.98 5.79
N ASP A 84 -26.72 14.12 4.53
CA ASP A 84 -27.00 13.01 3.62
C ASP A 84 -25.74 12.34 3.04
N GLY A 85 -24.54 12.89 3.31
CA GLY A 85 -23.28 12.40 2.78
C GLY A 85 -23.11 12.57 1.27
N MET A 86 -23.94 13.38 0.60
CA MET A 86 -23.98 13.54 -0.86
C MET A 86 -23.11 14.67 -1.36
N SER A 87 -22.63 15.55 -0.47
CA SER A 87 -21.82 16.71 -0.86
C SER A 87 -20.67 16.93 0.11
N TYR A 88 -19.49 17.17 -0.44
CA TYR A 88 -18.27 17.53 0.27
C TYR A 88 -17.83 18.92 -0.16
N ILE A 89 -17.87 19.88 0.77
CA ILE A 89 -17.58 21.30 0.51
C ILE A 89 -16.23 21.64 1.13
N PHE A 90 -15.26 21.95 0.28
CA PHE A 90 -13.87 22.24 0.66
C PHE A 90 -13.59 23.75 0.57
N ARG A 91 -13.04 24.34 1.62
CA ARG A 91 -12.53 25.71 1.61
C ARG A 91 -11.02 25.68 1.39
N LEU A 92 -10.58 26.27 0.26
CA LEU A 92 -9.18 26.33 -0.11
C LEU A 92 -8.41 27.35 0.74
N ASN A 93 -7.14 27.06 0.99
CA ASN A 93 -6.17 28.00 1.53
C ASN A 93 -5.84 29.12 0.51
N LYS A 94 -5.31 30.23 1.00
CA LYS A 94 -4.53 31.14 0.17
C LYS A 94 -3.18 30.45 -0.08
N ALA A 95 -2.96 29.98 -1.30
CA ALA A 95 -1.77 29.24 -1.68
C ALA A 95 -1.36 29.59 -3.11
N LEU A 96 -0.09 29.34 -3.43
CA LEU A 96 0.48 29.54 -4.75
C LEU A 96 0.91 28.19 -5.35
N TRP A 97 0.84 28.07 -6.65
CA TRP A 97 1.60 27.06 -7.38
C TRP A 97 3.10 27.37 -7.24
N ASN A 98 3.94 26.37 -7.36
CA ASN A 98 5.40 26.53 -7.25
C ASN A 98 6.01 27.45 -8.34
N ASP A 99 5.22 27.88 -9.32
CA ASP A 99 5.58 28.89 -10.32
C ASP A 99 5.11 30.31 -9.95
N GLY A 100 4.59 30.50 -8.74
CA GLY A 100 4.17 31.79 -8.18
C GLY A 100 2.74 32.23 -8.53
N ARG A 101 2.00 31.48 -9.36
CA ARG A 101 0.59 31.80 -9.68
C ARG A 101 -0.33 31.45 -8.51
N GLU A 102 -1.35 32.30 -8.29
CA GLU A 102 -2.37 32.02 -7.26
C GLU A 102 -3.22 30.79 -7.64
N ILE A 103 -3.57 30.00 -6.62
CA ILE A 103 -4.44 28.84 -6.76
C ILE A 103 -5.90 29.28 -6.66
N GLU A 104 -6.64 29.10 -7.76
CA GLU A 104 -8.04 29.47 -7.88
C GLU A 104 -8.97 28.24 -7.85
N SER A 105 -10.15 28.40 -7.20
CA SER A 105 -11.13 27.31 -7.08
C SER A 105 -11.58 26.75 -8.43
N GLY A 106 -11.72 27.60 -9.45
CA GLY A 106 -12.06 27.19 -10.82
C GLY A 106 -11.00 26.31 -11.47
N GLU A 107 -9.71 26.64 -11.25
CA GLU A 107 -8.60 25.83 -11.76
C GLU A 107 -8.53 24.49 -11.03
N VAL A 108 -8.65 24.48 -9.70
CA VAL A 108 -8.67 23.26 -8.88
C VAL A 108 -9.79 22.32 -9.30
N ALA A 109 -11.02 22.82 -9.46
CA ALA A 109 -12.17 22.03 -9.89
C ALA A 109 -11.94 21.41 -11.28
N ARG A 110 -11.40 22.17 -12.22
CA ARG A 110 -11.07 21.69 -13.59
C ARG A 110 -9.99 20.61 -13.54
N LEU A 111 -8.90 20.83 -12.81
CA LEU A 111 -7.78 19.87 -12.68
C LEU A 111 -8.24 18.58 -11.99
N LEU A 112 -9.00 18.69 -10.91
CA LEU A 112 -9.54 17.55 -10.20
C LEU A 112 -10.50 16.73 -11.06
N THR A 113 -11.39 17.40 -11.81
CA THR A 113 -12.30 16.73 -12.77
C THR A 113 -11.52 15.98 -13.84
N ALA A 114 -10.47 16.57 -14.38
CA ALA A 114 -9.62 15.91 -15.38
C ALA A 114 -8.91 14.69 -14.77
N ARG A 115 -8.42 14.81 -13.56
CA ARG A 115 -7.74 13.71 -12.85
C ARG A 115 -8.68 12.56 -12.52
N ILE A 116 -9.88 12.85 -12.02
CA ILE A 116 -10.93 11.85 -11.77
C ILE A 116 -11.25 11.10 -13.06
N ARG A 117 -11.43 11.79 -14.18
CA ARG A 117 -11.70 11.19 -15.49
C ARG A 117 -10.60 10.23 -15.94
N GLU A 118 -9.34 10.57 -15.67
CA GLU A 118 -8.20 9.71 -15.97
C GLU A 118 -8.19 8.46 -15.09
N LEU A 119 -8.35 8.63 -13.77
CA LEU A 119 -8.33 7.54 -12.80
C LEU A 119 -9.52 6.58 -12.94
N ARG A 120 -10.65 7.05 -13.46
CA ARG A 120 -11.82 6.21 -13.79
C ARG A 120 -11.51 5.08 -14.78
N LYS A 121 -10.47 5.22 -15.59
CA LYS A 121 -10.05 4.18 -16.55
C LYS A 121 -9.35 2.99 -15.86
N GLY A 122 -8.90 3.19 -14.63
CA GLY A 122 -8.18 2.20 -13.83
C GLY A 122 -9.05 1.47 -12.82
N ARG A 123 -8.41 0.90 -11.82
CA ARG A 123 -9.07 0.13 -10.75
C ARG A 123 -9.97 0.97 -9.83
N LEU A 124 -9.74 2.26 -9.72
CA LEU A 124 -10.58 3.19 -8.96
C LEU A 124 -11.87 3.58 -9.73
N GLY A 125 -12.07 3.06 -10.94
CA GLY A 125 -13.16 3.50 -11.82
C GLY A 125 -14.52 3.39 -11.17
N ALA A 126 -14.87 2.21 -10.65
CA ALA A 126 -16.19 1.96 -10.05
C ALA A 126 -16.47 2.86 -8.83
N GLU A 127 -15.46 3.17 -8.04
CA GLU A 127 -15.56 4.05 -6.90
C GLU A 127 -15.72 5.51 -7.33
N LEU A 128 -14.90 5.94 -8.28
CA LEU A 128 -14.94 7.33 -8.79
C LEU A 128 -16.19 7.62 -9.63
N ASP A 129 -16.90 6.61 -10.13
CA ASP A 129 -18.18 6.75 -10.82
C ASP A 129 -19.31 7.26 -9.89
N VAL A 130 -19.14 7.12 -8.56
CA VAL A 130 -20.05 7.71 -7.56
C VAL A 130 -19.94 9.24 -7.53
N ILE A 131 -18.80 9.82 -7.96
CA ILE A 131 -18.65 11.28 -8.07
C ILE A 131 -19.48 11.78 -9.26
N ASP A 132 -20.51 12.59 -8.99
CA ASP A 132 -21.33 13.25 -10.00
C ASP A 132 -20.55 14.36 -10.69
N ARG A 133 -20.14 15.36 -9.91
CA ARG A 133 -19.41 16.54 -10.44
C ARG A 133 -18.58 17.23 -9.37
N VAL A 134 -17.60 17.98 -9.86
CA VAL A 134 -16.77 18.91 -9.06
C VAL A 134 -17.08 20.33 -9.52
N VAL A 135 -17.46 21.19 -8.59
CA VAL A 135 -17.96 22.55 -8.86
C VAL A 135 -17.12 23.56 -8.09
N ALA A 136 -16.63 24.59 -8.79
CA ALA A 136 -16.12 25.78 -8.12
C ALA A 136 -17.29 26.67 -7.67
N MET A 137 -17.30 27.02 -6.40
CA MET A 137 -18.26 27.95 -5.82
C MET A 137 -17.64 29.33 -5.67
N THR A 138 -18.43 30.32 -5.28
CA THR A 138 -17.95 31.69 -5.02
C THR A 138 -16.85 31.72 -3.97
N GLY A 139 -15.85 32.55 -4.15
CA GLY A 139 -14.68 32.60 -3.30
C GLY A 139 -13.73 31.39 -3.53
N LYS A 140 -13.01 30.99 -2.50
CA LYS A 140 -12.08 29.83 -2.55
C LYS A 140 -12.76 28.55 -2.09
N VAL A 141 -13.87 28.15 -2.72
CA VAL A 141 -14.64 26.96 -2.32
C VAL A 141 -14.78 26.01 -3.53
N VAL A 142 -14.56 24.71 -3.27
CA VAL A 142 -14.79 23.61 -4.21
C VAL A 142 -15.77 22.63 -3.58
N GLU A 143 -16.81 22.27 -4.32
CA GLU A 143 -17.80 21.27 -3.93
C GLU A 143 -17.62 20.01 -4.78
N ILE A 144 -17.64 18.84 -4.15
CA ILE A 144 -17.73 17.54 -4.80
C ILE A 144 -19.09 16.96 -4.48
N ARG A 145 -19.94 16.77 -5.51
CA ARG A 145 -21.25 16.15 -5.41
C ARG A 145 -21.19 14.68 -5.79
N LEU A 146 -21.92 13.88 -5.05
CA LEU A 146 -21.97 12.44 -5.21
C LEU A 146 -23.35 11.98 -5.65
N LYS A 147 -23.43 10.83 -6.30
CA LYS A 147 -24.66 10.10 -6.64
C LYS A 147 -25.15 9.22 -5.49
N ALA A 148 -24.25 8.87 -4.56
CA ALA A 148 -24.52 8.11 -3.34
C ALA A 148 -23.46 8.43 -2.28
N PRO A 149 -23.76 8.23 -0.98
CA PRO A 149 -22.83 8.50 0.10
C PRO A 149 -21.54 7.67 -0.01
N MET A 150 -20.38 8.33 0.15
CA MET A 150 -19.06 7.71 0.11
C MET A 150 -18.24 8.15 1.33
N PRO A 151 -18.37 7.49 2.51
CA PRO A 151 -17.70 7.91 3.74
C PRO A 151 -16.17 7.95 3.67
N TYR A 152 -15.58 7.16 2.78
CA TYR A 152 -14.13 7.07 2.56
C TYR A 152 -13.60 7.99 1.44
N LEU A 153 -14.41 8.93 0.93
CA LEU A 153 -13.98 9.83 -0.15
C LEU A 153 -12.72 10.62 0.22
N LEU A 154 -12.62 11.08 1.46
CA LEU A 154 -11.45 11.84 1.92
C LEU A 154 -10.17 11.02 1.87
N GLU A 155 -10.22 9.73 2.21
CA GLU A 155 -9.08 8.81 2.12
C GLU A 155 -8.62 8.65 0.66
N LEU A 156 -9.56 8.53 -0.28
CA LEU A 156 -9.24 8.49 -1.71
C LEU A 156 -8.60 9.78 -2.20
N LEU A 157 -9.17 10.93 -1.83
CA LEU A 157 -8.65 12.24 -2.24
C LEU A 157 -7.29 12.58 -1.63
N ALA A 158 -6.91 11.91 -0.52
CA ALA A 158 -5.60 12.07 0.11
C ALA A 158 -4.49 11.25 -0.57
N LEU A 159 -4.84 10.32 -1.48
CA LEU A 159 -3.86 9.52 -2.22
C LEU A 159 -3.00 10.42 -3.14
N PRO A 160 -1.72 10.09 -3.34
CA PRO A 160 -0.82 10.84 -4.23
C PRO A 160 -1.35 11.03 -5.64
N GLU A 161 -2.16 10.08 -6.12
CA GLU A 161 -2.83 10.15 -7.41
C GLU A 161 -3.69 11.41 -7.58
N PHE A 162 -4.24 11.94 -6.49
CA PHE A 162 -5.07 13.15 -6.50
C PHE A 162 -4.30 14.46 -6.27
N GLY A 163 -2.98 14.40 -6.07
CA GLY A 163 -2.16 15.61 -6.07
C GLY A 163 -2.31 16.37 -7.40
N LEU A 164 -2.51 17.68 -7.37
CA LEU A 164 -2.80 18.50 -8.54
C LEU A 164 -1.54 19.16 -9.10
N LEU A 165 -1.43 19.17 -10.42
CA LEU A 165 -0.37 19.83 -11.17
C LEU A 165 -1.00 20.80 -12.18
N SER A 166 -0.60 22.08 -12.14
CA SER A 166 -0.99 23.08 -13.11
C SER A 166 0.20 23.46 -13.98
N LYS A 167 0.13 23.14 -15.28
CA LYS A 167 1.22 23.40 -16.24
C LYS A 167 2.58 22.81 -15.80
N GLY A 168 2.53 21.68 -15.09
CA GLY A 168 3.71 21.02 -14.52
C GLY A 168 4.16 21.54 -13.14
N ALA A 169 3.62 22.66 -12.67
CA ALA A 169 3.86 23.18 -11.32
C ALA A 169 2.93 22.49 -10.31
N GLY A 170 3.48 22.03 -9.20
CA GLY A 170 2.71 21.57 -8.05
C GLY A 170 2.51 22.66 -7.02
N SER A 171 1.87 22.30 -5.93
CA SER A 171 1.65 23.15 -4.75
C SER A 171 2.05 22.41 -3.47
N GLY A 172 2.90 21.39 -3.62
CA GLY A 172 3.29 20.55 -2.50
C GLY A 172 4.19 21.26 -1.49
N PRO A 173 4.33 20.68 -0.29
CA PRO A 173 5.16 21.24 0.77
C PRO A 173 6.66 21.24 0.44
N MET A 174 7.06 20.58 -0.64
CA MET A 174 8.47 20.53 -1.08
C MET A 174 8.61 20.86 -2.55
N GLN A 175 9.77 21.42 -2.90
CA GLN A 175 10.21 21.56 -4.29
C GLN A 175 11.30 20.55 -4.60
N ALA A 176 11.25 19.96 -5.80
CA ALA A 176 12.18 18.94 -6.23
C ALA A 176 13.07 19.43 -7.38
N LYS A 177 14.37 19.10 -7.28
CA LYS A 177 15.35 19.32 -8.34
C LYS A 177 16.08 18.04 -8.65
N LYS A 178 16.22 17.70 -9.93
CA LYS A 178 16.89 16.48 -10.35
C LYS A 178 18.40 16.71 -10.46
N PHE A 179 19.17 15.78 -9.86
CA PHE A 179 20.63 15.70 -9.98
C PHE A 179 21.03 14.27 -10.35
N GLY A 180 21.37 14.04 -11.59
CA GLY A 180 21.66 12.69 -12.09
C GLY A 180 20.48 11.74 -11.89
N GLN A 181 20.65 10.71 -11.06
CA GLN A 181 19.61 9.74 -10.71
C GLN A 181 18.87 10.06 -9.39
N VAL A 182 19.27 11.11 -8.70
CA VAL A 182 18.75 11.51 -7.40
C VAL A 182 17.82 12.71 -7.57
N MET A 183 16.69 12.71 -6.85
CA MET A 183 15.84 13.89 -6.67
C MET A 183 16.20 14.52 -5.33
N GLN A 184 16.56 15.79 -5.35
CA GLN A 184 16.72 16.60 -4.14
C GLN A 184 15.43 17.35 -3.89
N LEU A 185 14.92 17.25 -2.67
CA LEU A 185 13.71 17.92 -2.24
C LEU A 185 14.03 18.85 -1.08
N ARG A 186 13.56 20.09 -1.17
CA ARG A 186 13.65 21.09 -0.10
C ARG A 186 12.26 21.56 0.25
N ARG A 187 12.01 21.83 1.54
CA ARG A 187 10.71 22.31 2.00
C ARG A 187 10.48 23.74 1.60
N ASN A 188 9.22 24.07 1.29
CA ASN A 188 8.77 25.44 1.26
C ASN A 188 8.60 25.90 2.71
N GLU A 189 9.27 26.99 3.07
CA GLU A 189 9.15 27.67 4.36
C GLU A 189 8.52 29.04 4.11
N THR A 190 7.68 29.46 5.04
CA THR A 190 7.07 30.80 5.00
C THR A 190 7.47 31.48 6.29
N ASP A 191 8.10 32.65 6.18
CA ASP A 191 8.47 33.45 7.34
C ASP A 191 7.26 34.17 7.96
N ASP A 192 7.47 34.86 9.06
CA ASP A 192 6.43 35.60 9.80
C ASP A 192 5.81 36.73 8.95
N GLU A 193 6.53 37.21 7.93
CA GLU A 193 6.08 38.25 6.98
C GLU A 193 5.31 37.65 5.79
N GLY A 194 5.21 36.32 5.69
CA GLY A 194 4.50 35.61 4.64
C GLY A 194 5.33 35.39 3.37
N VAL A 195 6.64 35.64 3.42
CA VAL A 195 7.55 35.43 2.29
C VAL A 195 7.92 33.93 2.21
N GLN A 196 7.72 33.34 1.05
CA GLN A 196 8.10 31.95 0.80
C GLN A 196 9.56 31.81 0.40
N SER A 197 10.26 30.91 1.06
CA SER A 197 11.65 30.55 0.76
C SER A 197 11.84 29.04 0.77
N LEU A 198 12.99 28.56 0.31
CA LEU A 198 13.35 27.15 0.44
C LEU A 198 14.18 26.95 1.72
N GLY A 199 13.67 26.14 2.60
CA GLY A 199 14.36 25.74 3.83
C GLY A 199 15.70 25.05 3.58
N ASN A 200 16.55 24.96 4.62
CA ASN A 200 17.86 24.33 4.51
C ASN A 200 17.78 22.79 4.55
N ALA A 201 16.81 22.25 5.27
CA ALA A 201 16.62 20.81 5.37
C ALA A 201 16.31 20.18 4.00
N MET A 202 17.03 19.10 3.67
CA MET A 202 16.99 18.46 2.37
C MET A 202 16.69 16.97 2.49
N VAL A 203 15.74 16.49 1.71
CA VAL A 203 15.53 15.06 1.50
C VAL A 203 16.03 14.69 0.11
N THR A 204 16.83 13.64 0.02
CA THR A 204 17.18 13.05 -1.28
C THR A 204 16.39 11.77 -1.48
N LEU A 205 15.80 11.62 -2.66
CA LEU A 205 15.02 10.45 -3.06
C LEU A 205 15.70 9.74 -4.22
N GLN A 206 15.99 8.49 -4.04
CA GLN A 206 16.45 7.59 -5.09
C GLN A 206 15.72 6.25 -5.01
N ARG A 207 16.00 5.35 -5.94
CA ARG A 207 15.34 4.06 -6.04
C ARG A 207 16.30 3.01 -6.58
N GLY A 208 15.95 1.75 -6.37
CA GLY A 208 16.75 0.63 -6.88
C GLY A 208 16.16 -0.72 -6.52
N ALA A 209 16.77 -1.77 -7.02
CA ALA A 209 16.49 -3.13 -6.59
C ALA A 209 16.81 -3.28 -5.10
N ALA A 210 16.08 -4.15 -4.39
CA ALA A 210 16.20 -4.32 -2.94
C ALA A 210 17.66 -4.58 -2.49
N SER A 211 18.41 -5.44 -3.19
CA SER A 211 19.82 -5.71 -2.86
C SER A 211 20.69 -4.46 -2.93
N THR A 212 20.50 -3.61 -3.94
CA THR A 212 21.27 -2.37 -4.10
C THR A 212 20.91 -1.35 -3.02
N VAL A 213 19.63 -1.21 -2.73
CA VAL A 213 19.12 -0.27 -1.74
C VAL A 213 19.60 -0.65 -0.33
N LEU A 214 19.49 -1.93 0.04
CA LEU A 214 19.96 -2.42 1.33
C LEU A 214 21.49 -2.35 1.47
N ALA A 215 22.24 -2.59 0.39
CA ALA A 215 23.68 -2.38 0.41
C ALA A 215 24.06 -0.91 0.67
N ARG A 216 23.38 0.05 0.05
CA ARG A 216 23.58 1.47 0.32
C ARG A 216 23.28 1.83 1.78
N TYR A 217 22.20 1.27 2.34
CA TYR A 217 21.87 1.47 3.75
C TYR A 217 22.97 0.89 4.66
N ALA A 218 23.40 -0.35 4.45
CA ALA A 218 24.44 -1.00 5.24
C ALA A 218 25.80 -0.25 5.18
N LEU A 219 26.06 0.46 4.07
CA LEU A 219 27.25 1.32 3.90
C LEU A 219 27.05 2.76 4.45
N GLY A 220 25.95 3.05 5.12
CA GLY A 220 25.65 4.38 5.63
C GLY A 220 25.38 5.43 4.54
N GLN A 221 25.02 5.02 3.33
CA GLN A 221 24.71 5.89 2.19
C GLN A 221 23.22 6.18 2.05
N SER A 222 22.39 5.57 2.88
CA SER A 222 20.94 5.77 2.98
C SER A 222 20.54 5.84 4.46
N ASP A 223 19.55 6.66 4.79
CA ASP A 223 19.03 6.84 6.15
C ASP A 223 17.68 6.14 6.33
N LEU A 224 16.95 5.95 5.22
CA LEU A 224 15.63 5.33 5.18
C LEU A 224 15.48 4.49 3.92
N VAL A 225 15.02 3.26 4.10
CA VAL A 225 14.63 2.37 3.00
C VAL A 225 13.13 2.16 3.06
N GLU A 226 12.44 2.45 1.97
CA GLU A 226 10.99 2.32 1.82
C GLU A 226 10.60 1.28 0.78
N GLY A 227 9.36 0.79 0.86
CA GLY A 227 8.81 -0.12 -0.14
C GLY A 227 9.16 -1.58 0.07
N GLY A 228 9.57 -1.93 1.29
CA GLY A 228 9.84 -3.31 1.67
C GLY A 228 8.61 -4.20 1.65
N ARG A 229 8.75 -5.42 1.10
CA ARG A 229 7.69 -6.42 0.95
C ARG A 229 8.23 -7.82 1.27
N PHE A 230 7.33 -8.82 1.33
CA PHE A 230 7.69 -10.19 1.65
C PHE A 230 8.77 -10.78 0.72
N ASP A 231 8.76 -10.42 -0.58
CA ASP A 231 9.65 -10.96 -1.59
C ASP A 231 11.11 -10.52 -1.42
N SER A 232 11.33 -9.35 -0.83
CA SER A 232 12.65 -8.79 -0.51
C SER A 232 13.07 -8.96 0.96
N PHE A 233 12.16 -9.34 1.86
CA PHE A 233 12.41 -9.44 3.30
C PHE A 233 13.65 -10.27 3.68
N PRO A 234 13.89 -11.47 3.10
CA PRO A 234 15.08 -12.26 3.45
C PRO A 234 16.42 -11.61 3.10
N LEU A 235 16.43 -10.51 2.35
CA LEU A 235 17.66 -9.75 2.07
C LEU A 235 18.11 -8.89 3.26
N LEU A 236 17.24 -8.62 4.23
CA LEU A 236 17.58 -7.88 5.44
C LEU A 236 18.65 -8.60 6.25
N ASP A 237 18.49 -9.91 6.43
CA ASP A 237 19.48 -10.75 7.10
C ASP A 237 20.80 -10.80 6.31
N ALA A 238 20.74 -11.02 5.00
CA ALA A 238 21.92 -11.00 4.12
C ALA A 238 22.68 -9.67 4.10
N ALA A 239 22.00 -8.56 4.39
CA ALA A 239 22.58 -7.22 4.51
C ALA A 239 22.99 -6.87 5.97
N ASN A 240 22.87 -7.80 6.92
CA ASN A 240 23.12 -7.61 8.35
C ASN A 240 22.35 -6.42 8.96
N ILE A 241 21.10 -6.20 8.51
CA ILE A 241 20.25 -5.16 9.06
C ILE A 241 19.77 -5.58 10.46
N ARG A 242 19.96 -4.74 11.44
CA ARG A 242 19.57 -5.04 12.83
C ARG A 242 18.05 -4.99 12.97
N ALA A 243 17.51 -5.87 13.81
CA ALA A 243 16.07 -5.98 14.04
C ALA A 243 15.43 -4.68 14.56
N ASP A 244 16.16 -3.90 15.37
CA ASP A 244 15.69 -2.62 15.91
C ASP A 244 15.63 -1.48 14.87
N GLN A 245 16.19 -1.70 13.68
CA GLN A 245 16.12 -0.78 12.55
C GLN A 245 14.99 -1.14 11.57
N ILE A 246 14.37 -2.31 11.73
CA ILE A 246 13.28 -2.77 10.87
C ILE A 246 11.96 -2.33 11.49
N GLN A 247 11.21 -1.53 10.76
CA GLN A 247 9.87 -1.12 11.14
C GLN A 247 8.83 -1.80 10.26
N PHE A 248 7.82 -2.38 10.90
CA PHE A 248 6.68 -3.00 10.21
C PHE A 248 5.46 -2.10 10.28
N ASP A 249 4.75 -2.02 9.16
CA ASP A 249 3.45 -1.37 9.06
C ASP A 249 2.34 -2.42 9.02
N ALA A 250 1.40 -2.32 9.94
CA ALA A 250 0.20 -3.18 9.97
C ALA A 250 -0.81 -2.66 8.94
N VAL A 251 -0.62 -3.01 7.68
CA VAL A 251 -1.46 -2.52 6.57
C VAL A 251 -2.60 -3.48 6.26
N PRO A 252 -3.85 -2.99 6.08
CA PRO A 252 -4.93 -3.78 5.54
C PRO A 252 -4.74 -4.01 4.03
N GLY A 253 -5.27 -5.13 3.51
CA GLY A 253 -5.20 -5.42 2.09
C GLY A 253 -5.31 -6.91 1.76
N LEU A 254 -4.95 -7.27 0.54
CA LEU A 254 -5.00 -8.63 0.03
C LEU A 254 -3.60 -9.21 -0.10
N PHE A 255 -3.35 -10.33 0.58
CA PHE A 255 -2.20 -11.20 0.37
C PHE A 255 -2.69 -12.65 0.25
N GLY A 256 -2.59 -13.21 -0.95
CA GLY A 256 -3.09 -14.55 -1.23
C GLY A 256 -3.06 -14.89 -2.71
N LEU A 257 -3.66 -16.01 -3.07
CA LEU A 257 -3.68 -16.52 -4.43
C LEU A 257 -5.02 -16.19 -5.11
N GLN A 258 -4.99 -15.42 -6.18
CA GLN A 258 -6.12 -15.20 -7.07
C GLN A 258 -6.13 -16.29 -8.14
N VAL A 259 -7.29 -16.92 -8.36
CA VAL A 259 -7.50 -17.84 -9.47
C VAL A 259 -7.73 -17.01 -10.73
N VAL A 260 -6.86 -17.18 -11.73
CA VAL A 260 -6.88 -16.36 -12.95
C VAL A 260 -7.02 -17.19 -14.24
N ASN A 261 -7.38 -18.45 -14.07
CA ASN A 261 -7.65 -19.38 -15.15
C ASN A 261 -8.87 -20.24 -14.79
N ASP A 262 -9.81 -20.41 -15.71
CA ASP A 262 -11.05 -21.19 -15.60
C ASP A 262 -10.96 -22.56 -16.29
N GLY A 263 -9.76 -23.07 -16.51
CA GLY A 263 -9.53 -24.40 -17.07
C GLY A 263 -10.25 -25.51 -16.28
N PRO A 264 -10.37 -26.72 -16.83
CA PRO A 264 -11.29 -27.76 -16.32
C PRO A 264 -11.16 -28.07 -14.81
N PHE A 265 -9.96 -27.96 -14.26
CA PHE A 265 -9.73 -28.17 -12.82
C PHE A 265 -10.19 -26.96 -12.00
N LEU A 266 -9.80 -25.76 -12.39
CA LEU A 266 -10.02 -24.52 -11.62
C LEU A 266 -11.41 -23.91 -11.85
N SER A 267 -12.16 -24.31 -12.85
CA SER A 267 -13.56 -23.91 -13.01
C SER A 267 -14.46 -24.49 -11.91
N ASN A 268 -14.09 -25.64 -11.33
CA ASN A 268 -14.83 -26.29 -10.24
C ASN A 268 -14.46 -25.69 -8.88
N THR A 269 -15.47 -25.17 -8.16
CA THR A 269 -15.30 -24.57 -6.83
C THR A 269 -14.74 -25.56 -5.80
N ALA A 270 -15.14 -26.86 -5.84
CA ALA A 270 -14.61 -27.85 -4.91
C ALA A 270 -13.10 -28.03 -5.07
N ASN A 271 -12.56 -27.97 -6.28
CA ASN A 271 -11.13 -28.06 -6.54
C ASN A 271 -10.38 -26.82 -6.05
N ARG A 272 -10.95 -25.63 -6.21
CA ARG A 272 -10.39 -24.38 -5.64
C ARG A 272 -10.39 -24.42 -4.11
N THR A 273 -11.46 -24.96 -3.52
CA THR A 273 -11.56 -25.19 -2.07
C THR A 273 -10.51 -26.19 -1.59
N ALA A 274 -10.24 -27.26 -2.35
CA ALA A 274 -9.18 -28.23 -2.01
C ALA A 274 -7.80 -27.55 -1.94
N ILE A 275 -7.50 -26.63 -2.86
CA ILE A 275 -6.26 -25.82 -2.79
C ILE A 275 -6.25 -24.98 -1.50
N ALA A 276 -7.36 -24.31 -1.17
CA ALA A 276 -7.45 -23.46 0.03
C ALA A 276 -7.28 -24.25 1.33
N MET A 277 -7.81 -25.49 1.39
CA MET A 277 -7.70 -26.44 2.50
C MET A 277 -6.27 -26.94 2.71
N ALA A 278 -5.53 -27.19 1.65
CA ALA A 278 -4.18 -27.78 1.72
C ALA A 278 -3.14 -26.86 2.31
N ILE A 279 -3.30 -25.54 2.19
CA ILE A 279 -2.32 -24.53 2.59
C ILE A 279 -2.26 -24.43 4.11
N ASP A 280 -1.10 -24.75 4.68
CA ASP A 280 -0.75 -24.57 6.08
C ASP A 280 -0.21 -23.14 6.28
N ARG A 281 -1.12 -22.20 6.52
CA ARG A 281 -0.82 -20.76 6.62
C ARG A 281 0.18 -20.44 7.73
N PRO A 282 0.00 -20.91 8.98
CA PRO A 282 0.98 -20.72 10.04
C PRO A 282 2.38 -21.16 9.63
N LYS A 283 2.51 -22.40 9.12
CA LYS A 283 3.79 -22.97 8.71
C LYS A 283 4.41 -22.23 7.51
N LEU A 284 3.58 -21.70 6.61
CA LEU A 284 4.06 -20.88 5.49
C LEU A 284 4.64 -19.55 5.99
N LEU A 285 3.96 -18.89 6.93
CA LEU A 285 4.39 -17.58 7.43
C LEU A 285 5.59 -17.68 8.37
N THR A 286 5.66 -18.70 9.24
CA THR A 286 6.82 -18.93 10.12
C THR A 286 8.12 -19.17 9.36
N ALA A 287 8.05 -19.54 8.07
CA ALA A 287 9.23 -19.65 7.22
C ALA A 287 9.96 -18.32 6.94
N PHE A 288 9.33 -17.19 7.30
CA PHE A 288 9.90 -15.85 7.17
C PHE A 288 10.41 -15.30 8.49
N ASP A 289 10.18 -16.00 9.61
CA ASP A 289 10.57 -15.59 10.97
C ASP A 289 10.05 -14.18 11.36
N ILE A 290 8.81 -13.89 10.98
CA ILE A 290 8.15 -12.60 11.27
C ILE A 290 6.99 -12.84 12.23
N VAL A 291 7.21 -12.57 13.52
CA VAL A 291 6.22 -12.79 14.60
C VAL A 291 4.90 -12.04 14.37
N ALA A 292 4.97 -10.84 13.83
CA ALA A 292 3.80 -9.98 13.61
C ALA A 292 3.01 -10.31 12.34
N TRP A 293 3.48 -11.22 11.50
CA TRP A 293 2.79 -11.54 10.24
C TRP A 293 1.69 -12.56 10.47
N GLN A 294 0.46 -12.07 10.56
CA GLN A 294 -0.71 -12.88 10.89
C GLN A 294 -1.40 -13.44 9.66
N GLU A 295 -1.84 -14.68 9.77
CA GLU A 295 -2.64 -15.36 8.76
C GLU A 295 -4.08 -14.85 8.70
N THR A 296 -4.72 -15.03 7.55
CA THR A 296 -6.16 -14.83 7.39
C THR A 296 -6.77 -15.89 6.46
N VAL A 297 -8.02 -16.22 6.71
CA VAL A 297 -8.86 -17.08 5.86
C VAL A 297 -10.05 -16.31 5.26
N THR A 298 -10.26 -15.05 5.70
CA THR A 298 -11.34 -14.19 5.23
C THR A 298 -10.84 -13.21 4.17
N LEU A 299 -11.74 -12.82 3.27
CA LEU A 299 -11.42 -11.84 2.22
C LEU A 299 -11.28 -10.43 2.80
N VAL A 300 -12.22 -10.03 3.63
CA VAL A 300 -12.27 -8.72 4.27
C VAL A 300 -11.82 -8.83 5.71
N PRO A 301 -10.88 -7.99 6.20
CA PRO A 301 -10.43 -8.02 7.59
C PRO A 301 -11.58 -7.79 8.58
N GLU A 302 -11.58 -8.55 9.68
CA GLU A 302 -12.60 -8.43 10.74
C GLU A 302 -12.56 -7.07 11.46
N SER A 303 -11.41 -6.38 11.42
CA SER A 303 -11.19 -5.09 12.03
C SER A 303 -11.75 -3.89 11.26
N LEU A 304 -12.26 -4.10 10.03
CA LEU A 304 -12.78 -2.99 9.24
C LEU A 304 -14.08 -2.43 9.85
N PRO A 305 -14.22 -1.09 9.92
CA PRO A 305 -15.47 -0.48 10.38
C PRO A 305 -16.63 -0.78 9.42
N ASN A 306 -17.85 -0.83 9.96
CA ASN A 306 -19.09 -1.08 9.20
C ASN A 306 -19.14 -2.40 8.43
N ARG A 307 -18.32 -3.38 8.81
CA ARG A 307 -18.39 -4.72 8.29
C ARG A 307 -19.48 -5.52 9.02
N ALA A 308 -20.33 -6.20 8.26
CA ALA A 308 -21.20 -7.21 8.84
C ALA A 308 -20.37 -8.39 9.37
N SER A 309 -20.78 -9.00 10.47
CA SER A 309 -20.17 -10.25 10.93
C SER A 309 -20.49 -11.36 9.93
N ILE A 310 -19.45 -11.94 9.34
CA ILE A 310 -19.58 -13.05 8.39
C ILE A 310 -18.91 -14.26 8.99
N ALA A 311 -19.55 -15.43 8.83
CA ALA A 311 -18.97 -16.68 9.25
C ALA A 311 -17.66 -16.96 8.49
N ARG A 312 -16.68 -17.48 9.19
CA ARG A 312 -15.46 -18.01 8.55
C ARG A 312 -15.83 -19.07 7.52
N PRO A 313 -15.05 -19.24 6.44
CA PRO A 313 -15.31 -20.28 5.47
C PRO A 313 -15.39 -21.65 6.14
N ALA A 314 -16.44 -22.42 5.86
CA ALA A 314 -16.66 -23.73 6.49
C ALA A 314 -15.44 -24.68 6.32
N TRP A 315 -14.75 -24.58 5.20
CA TRP A 315 -13.54 -25.37 4.94
C TRP A 315 -12.37 -25.06 5.90
N SER A 316 -12.38 -23.91 6.58
CA SER A 316 -11.30 -23.52 7.50
C SER A 316 -11.48 -24.07 8.94
N VAL A 317 -12.65 -24.61 9.27
CA VAL A 317 -12.99 -25.07 10.62
C VAL A 317 -12.32 -26.41 10.98
N PRO A 318 -12.28 -27.43 10.10
CA PRO A 318 -11.63 -28.71 10.42
C PRO A 318 -10.12 -28.55 10.65
N SER A 319 -9.53 -29.50 11.35
CA SER A 319 -8.08 -29.59 11.57
C SER A 319 -7.30 -29.64 10.25
N MET A 320 -6.02 -29.35 10.29
CA MET A 320 -5.17 -29.37 9.08
C MET A 320 -5.11 -30.77 8.44
N GLU A 321 -5.13 -31.81 9.26
CA GLU A 321 -5.15 -33.22 8.81
C GLU A 321 -6.45 -33.53 8.08
N GLU A 322 -7.60 -33.25 8.70
CA GLU A 322 -8.92 -33.43 8.09
C GLU A 322 -9.08 -32.65 6.79
N ARG A 323 -8.64 -31.37 6.77
CA ARG A 323 -8.66 -30.54 5.56
C ARG A 323 -7.87 -31.19 4.41
N ARG A 324 -6.66 -31.69 4.70
CA ARG A 324 -5.82 -32.35 3.69
C ARG A 324 -6.41 -33.65 3.21
N ALA A 325 -7.00 -34.45 4.09
CA ALA A 325 -7.70 -35.68 3.71
C ALA A 325 -8.88 -35.41 2.76
N MET A 326 -9.73 -34.42 3.09
CA MET A 326 -10.87 -34.03 2.28
C MET A 326 -10.40 -33.45 0.91
N ALA A 327 -9.37 -32.62 0.91
CA ALA A 327 -8.81 -32.04 -0.28
C ALA A 327 -8.18 -33.10 -1.20
N ALA A 328 -7.43 -34.04 -0.64
CA ALA A 328 -6.83 -35.15 -1.40
C ALA A 328 -7.89 -36.03 -2.06
N ALA A 329 -8.98 -36.34 -1.33
CA ALA A 329 -10.11 -37.07 -1.90
C ALA A 329 -10.76 -36.33 -3.07
N THR A 330 -10.96 -35.01 -2.92
CA THR A 330 -11.52 -34.16 -4.00
C THR A 330 -10.64 -34.20 -5.26
N VAL A 331 -9.32 -34.03 -5.08
CA VAL A 331 -8.37 -34.05 -6.21
C VAL A 331 -8.29 -35.44 -6.87
N ALA A 332 -8.29 -36.51 -6.07
CA ALA A 332 -8.29 -37.88 -6.60
C ALA A 332 -9.55 -38.18 -7.41
N ASN A 333 -10.73 -37.80 -6.91
CA ASN A 333 -11.99 -37.96 -7.62
C ASN A 333 -11.98 -37.20 -8.97
N TRP A 334 -11.46 -35.97 -8.97
CA TRP A 334 -11.34 -35.22 -10.22
C TRP A 334 -10.39 -35.91 -11.21
N LYS A 335 -9.23 -36.40 -10.76
CA LYS A 335 -8.28 -37.14 -11.62
C LYS A 335 -8.85 -38.43 -12.16
N ASN A 336 -9.62 -39.16 -11.35
CA ASN A 336 -10.28 -40.39 -11.79
C ASN A 336 -11.29 -40.15 -12.91
N ALA A 337 -11.99 -39.00 -12.87
CA ALA A 337 -12.98 -38.63 -13.88
C ALA A 337 -12.39 -37.97 -15.13
N ASN A 338 -11.27 -37.26 -15.02
CA ASN A 338 -10.74 -36.37 -16.06
C ASN A 338 -9.30 -36.73 -16.51
N GLY A 339 -8.66 -37.68 -15.86
CA GLY A 339 -7.28 -38.05 -16.15
C GLY A 339 -6.24 -37.21 -15.37
N ALA A 340 -5.01 -37.26 -15.79
CA ALA A 340 -3.90 -36.60 -15.11
C ALA A 340 -4.07 -35.06 -15.07
N LEU A 341 -3.84 -34.47 -13.89
CA LEU A 341 -3.78 -33.02 -13.74
C LEU A 341 -2.36 -32.54 -14.09
N ARG A 342 -2.25 -31.61 -15.04
CA ARG A 342 -0.99 -30.93 -15.30
C ARG A 342 -0.58 -30.06 -14.09
N ALA A 343 0.71 -29.76 -13.96
CA ALA A 343 1.18 -28.82 -12.97
C ALA A 343 0.50 -27.46 -13.15
N LEU A 344 0.02 -26.89 -12.02
CA LEU A 344 -0.57 -25.56 -12.02
C LEU A 344 0.54 -24.50 -11.98
N ARG A 345 0.43 -23.50 -12.85
CA ARG A 345 1.42 -22.41 -12.93
C ARG A 345 1.05 -21.32 -11.93
N VAL A 346 1.98 -21.02 -11.04
CA VAL A 346 1.83 -19.99 -10.00
C VAL A 346 2.72 -18.79 -10.32
N ALA A 347 2.12 -17.65 -10.61
CA ALA A 347 2.85 -16.41 -10.86
C ALA A 347 3.20 -15.72 -9.54
N LEU A 348 4.49 -15.45 -9.36
CA LEU A 348 5.06 -14.79 -8.19
C LEU A 348 5.98 -13.66 -8.61
N PRO A 349 6.11 -12.57 -7.80
CA PRO A 349 7.13 -11.56 -8.01
C PRO A 349 8.53 -12.18 -7.93
N ARG A 350 9.53 -11.46 -8.43
CA ARG A 350 10.92 -11.87 -8.30
C ARG A 350 11.37 -11.60 -6.86
N GLY A 351 12.22 -12.46 -6.31
CA GLY A 351 12.79 -12.26 -4.98
C GLY A 351 13.02 -13.56 -4.22
N TYR A 352 13.79 -13.48 -3.15
CA TYR A 352 14.12 -14.63 -2.29
C TYR A 352 12.89 -15.08 -1.50
N GLY A 353 12.11 -14.14 -0.95
CA GLY A 353 10.86 -14.45 -0.24
C GLY A 353 9.87 -15.20 -1.13
N SER A 354 9.79 -14.86 -2.42
CA SER A 354 8.96 -15.61 -3.38
C SER A 354 9.44 -17.05 -3.58
N ARG A 355 10.74 -17.33 -3.44
CA ARG A 355 11.27 -18.72 -3.50
C ARG A 355 10.86 -19.51 -2.26
N ILE A 356 10.96 -18.89 -1.09
CA ILE A 356 10.53 -19.48 0.18
C ILE A 356 9.04 -19.78 0.14
N PHE A 357 8.23 -18.79 -0.24
CA PHE A 357 6.79 -18.92 -0.39
C PHE A 357 6.43 -20.08 -1.34
N PHE A 358 7.03 -20.11 -2.52
CA PHE A 358 6.78 -21.15 -3.51
C PHE A 358 7.16 -22.56 -2.99
N ALA A 359 8.29 -22.70 -2.33
CA ALA A 359 8.73 -23.98 -1.79
C ALA A 359 7.74 -24.53 -0.76
N ARG A 360 7.20 -23.66 0.12
CA ARG A 360 6.17 -24.05 1.10
C ARG A 360 4.85 -24.40 0.45
N LEU A 361 4.38 -23.55 -0.46
CA LEU A 361 3.14 -23.81 -1.21
C LEU A 361 3.22 -25.13 -1.99
N ARG A 362 4.37 -25.40 -2.64
CA ARG A 362 4.58 -26.65 -3.36
C ARG A 362 4.51 -27.87 -2.44
N ALA A 363 5.14 -27.78 -1.27
CA ALA A 363 5.09 -28.85 -0.28
C ALA A 363 3.66 -29.12 0.21
N ASP A 364 2.87 -28.07 0.47
CA ASP A 364 1.48 -28.19 0.90
C ASP A 364 0.60 -28.80 -0.17
N LEU A 365 0.67 -28.33 -1.43
CA LEU A 365 -0.16 -28.83 -2.53
C LEU A 365 0.21 -30.25 -2.95
N ALA A 366 1.48 -30.63 -2.80
CA ALA A 366 1.93 -32.01 -3.03
C ALA A 366 1.23 -33.01 -2.08
N THR A 367 0.86 -32.60 -0.85
CA THR A 367 0.14 -33.48 0.10
C THR A 367 -1.24 -33.92 -0.38
N ILE A 368 -1.82 -33.16 -1.32
CA ILE A 368 -3.12 -33.46 -1.93
C ILE A 368 -2.99 -33.88 -3.40
N GLY A 369 -1.76 -34.19 -3.84
CA GLY A 369 -1.48 -34.67 -5.18
C GLY A 369 -1.55 -33.61 -6.28
N ILE A 370 -1.35 -32.33 -5.97
CA ILE A 370 -1.24 -31.23 -6.97
C ILE A 370 0.22 -30.82 -7.11
N ASP A 371 0.74 -30.92 -8.33
CA ASP A 371 2.03 -30.35 -8.69
C ASP A 371 1.87 -28.88 -9.11
N ILE A 372 2.87 -28.03 -8.78
CA ILE A 372 2.92 -26.64 -9.20
C ILE A 372 4.27 -26.27 -9.82
N GLU A 373 4.25 -25.32 -10.75
CA GLU A 373 5.45 -24.69 -11.30
C GLU A 373 5.42 -23.18 -11.08
N ARG A 374 6.58 -22.61 -10.77
CA ARG A 374 6.73 -21.17 -10.61
C ARG A 374 6.96 -20.49 -11.94
N VAL A 375 6.17 -19.47 -12.23
CA VAL A 375 6.34 -18.60 -13.40
C VAL A 375 6.46 -17.14 -12.97
N THR A 376 6.95 -16.29 -13.87
CA THR A 376 6.97 -14.84 -13.67
C THR A 376 5.62 -14.23 -14.03
N MET A 377 5.33 -13.04 -13.48
CA MET A 377 4.04 -12.33 -13.62
C MET A 377 3.63 -12.03 -15.07
N ASP A 378 4.58 -12.04 -16.01
CA ASP A 378 4.38 -11.78 -17.43
C ASP A 378 4.14 -13.05 -18.27
N ARG A 379 4.20 -14.22 -17.65
CA ARG A 379 3.92 -15.50 -18.30
C ARG A 379 2.48 -15.96 -18.05
N PRO A 380 1.88 -16.76 -18.94
CA PRO A 380 0.58 -17.38 -18.69
C PRO A 380 0.61 -18.18 -17.38
N HIS A 381 -0.38 -18.02 -16.52
CA HIS A 381 -0.45 -18.65 -15.20
C HIS A 381 -1.89 -18.99 -14.82
N ASP A 382 -2.03 -19.86 -13.83
CA ASP A 382 -3.32 -20.37 -13.34
C ASP A 382 -3.68 -19.73 -11.99
N LEU A 383 -2.65 -19.45 -11.16
CA LEU A 383 -2.76 -18.78 -9.88
C LEU A 383 -1.80 -17.59 -9.87
N LEU A 384 -2.28 -16.45 -9.35
CA LEU A 384 -1.53 -15.21 -9.22
C LEU A 384 -1.41 -14.85 -7.74
N LEU A 385 -0.18 -14.68 -7.24
CA LEU A 385 0.00 -14.07 -5.93
C LEU A 385 -0.33 -12.59 -5.99
N VAL A 386 -1.37 -12.20 -5.28
CA VAL A 386 -1.77 -10.81 -5.05
C VAL A 386 -1.16 -10.34 -3.74
N ASP A 387 -0.50 -9.20 -3.76
CA ASP A 387 0.03 -8.49 -2.59
C ASP A 387 -0.28 -6.99 -2.77
N ARG A 388 -1.44 -6.57 -2.25
CA ARG A 388 -1.97 -5.21 -2.42
C ARG A 388 -2.42 -4.63 -1.09
N THR A 389 -1.99 -3.42 -0.79
CA THR A 389 -2.49 -2.62 0.33
C THR A 389 -3.83 -1.98 -0.05
N ALA A 390 -4.78 -1.98 0.89
CA ALA A 390 -6.05 -1.28 0.69
C ALA A 390 -5.83 0.24 0.70
N GLN A 391 -6.40 0.90 -0.29
CA GLN A 391 -6.29 2.35 -0.45
C GLN A 391 -7.27 3.12 0.44
N GLN A 392 -8.27 2.44 0.97
CA GLN A 392 -9.33 2.99 1.81
C GLN A 392 -9.86 1.97 2.80
N SER A 393 -10.45 2.46 3.89
CA SER A 393 -11.01 1.66 4.98
C SER A 393 -12.45 1.22 4.69
N SER A 394 -12.67 0.50 3.58
CA SER A 394 -14.00 0.02 3.19
C SER A 394 -13.98 -1.42 2.67
N PRO A 395 -14.98 -2.26 3.05
CA PRO A 395 -15.17 -3.58 2.46
C PRO A 395 -15.29 -3.56 0.92
N ILE A 396 -15.89 -2.52 0.35
CA ILE A 396 -16.07 -2.37 -1.11
C ILE A 396 -14.73 -2.51 -1.85
N TRP A 397 -13.63 -1.96 -1.29
CA TRP A 397 -12.33 -2.08 -1.94
C TRP A 397 -11.93 -3.53 -2.19
N TYR A 398 -12.16 -4.42 -1.22
CA TYR A 398 -11.85 -5.85 -1.34
C TYR A 398 -12.73 -6.54 -2.37
N LEU A 399 -14.02 -6.24 -2.35
CA LEU A 399 -15.00 -6.83 -3.27
C LEU A 399 -14.71 -6.41 -4.71
N ASP A 400 -14.39 -5.14 -4.94
CA ASP A 400 -14.04 -4.61 -6.27
C ASP A 400 -12.78 -5.25 -6.87
N GLN A 401 -11.82 -5.68 -6.03
CA GLN A 401 -10.63 -6.37 -6.55
C GLN A 401 -10.98 -7.70 -7.26
N LEU A 402 -12.13 -8.30 -6.91
CA LEU A 402 -12.59 -9.60 -7.41
C LEU A 402 -13.85 -9.48 -8.29
N SER A 403 -14.25 -8.26 -8.67
CA SER A 403 -15.39 -8.06 -9.59
C SER A 403 -15.13 -8.70 -10.94
N CYS A 404 -16.19 -9.06 -11.64
CA CYS A 404 -16.15 -9.69 -12.97
C CYS A 404 -15.49 -8.80 -14.05
N LYS A 405 -15.31 -7.52 -13.75
CA LYS A 405 -14.51 -6.60 -14.59
C LYS A 405 -13.01 -6.94 -14.55
N PHE A 406 -12.50 -7.52 -13.46
CA PHE A 406 -11.07 -7.71 -13.21
C PHE A 406 -10.66 -9.15 -12.91
N ALA A 407 -11.62 -10.02 -12.57
CA ALA A 407 -11.37 -11.41 -12.19
C ALA A 407 -12.02 -12.37 -13.20
N VAL A 408 -11.30 -13.44 -13.57
CA VAL A 408 -11.79 -14.50 -14.45
C VAL A 408 -12.82 -15.37 -13.69
N ILE A 409 -12.48 -15.72 -12.44
CA ILE A 409 -13.44 -16.36 -11.53
C ILE A 409 -14.02 -15.24 -10.68
N CYS A 410 -15.32 -15.00 -10.80
CA CYS A 410 -16.04 -13.92 -10.14
C CYS A 410 -17.48 -14.35 -9.79
N SER A 411 -18.21 -13.50 -9.10
CA SER A 411 -19.65 -13.65 -8.84
C SER A 411 -20.40 -12.45 -9.39
N ALA A 412 -21.17 -12.65 -10.47
CA ALA A 412 -22.04 -11.61 -11.01
C ALA A 412 -23.07 -11.14 -9.95
N ARG A 413 -23.52 -12.08 -9.10
CA ARG A 413 -24.42 -11.74 -7.97
C ARG A 413 -23.77 -10.81 -6.97
N ALA A 414 -22.49 -11.05 -6.62
CA ALA A 414 -21.75 -10.13 -5.76
C ALA A 414 -21.60 -8.73 -6.39
N ASP A 415 -21.32 -8.65 -7.70
CA ASP A 415 -21.23 -7.37 -8.42
C ASP A 415 -22.57 -6.61 -8.43
N GLU A 416 -23.70 -7.30 -8.61
CA GLU A 416 -25.04 -6.72 -8.51
C GLU A 416 -25.29 -6.13 -7.13
N ILE A 417 -25.00 -6.90 -6.06
CA ILE A 417 -25.17 -6.47 -4.67
C ILE A 417 -24.27 -5.26 -4.37
N VAL A 418 -23.00 -5.27 -4.78
CA VAL A 418 -22.09 -4.12 -4.63
C VAL A 418 -22.64 -2.90 -5.39
N GLY A 419 -23.24 -3.10 -6.56
CA GLY A 419 -23.94 -2.06 -7.29
C GLY A 419 -25.14 -1.48 -6.50
N GLU A 420 -25.90 -2.30 -5.75
CA GLU A 420 -26.95 -1.86 -4.87
C GLU A 420 -26.40 -1.08 -3.66
N VAL A 421 -25.32 -1.57 -3.03
CA VAL A 421 -24.60 -0.86 -1.94
C VAL A 421 -24.29 0.58 -2.33
N ARG A 422 -23.80 0.80 -3.55
CA ARG A 422 -23.43 2.12 -4.07
C ARG A 422 -24.63 3.07 -4.25
N ARG A 423 -25.85 2.54 -4.31
CA ARG A 423 -27.08 3.34 -4.43
C ARG A 423 -27.86 3.48 -3.13
N THR A 424 -27.50 2.69 -2.11
CA THR A 424 -28.18 2.64 -0.82
C THR A 424 -27.64 3.73 0.10
N THR A 425 -28.53 4.55 0.68
CA THR A 425 -28.21 5.61 1.65
C THR A 425 -28.25 5.11 3.09
N ASP A 426 -29.10 4.14 3.39
CA ASP A 426 -29.25 3.54 4.73
C ASP A 426 -27.99 2.75 5.11
N SER A 427 -27.37 3.10 6.22
CA SER A 427 -26.10 2.52 6.67
C SER A 427 -26.21 1.05 7.10
N ALA A 428 -27.32 0.67 7.75
CA ALA A 428 -27.55 -0.71 8.21
C ALA A 428 -27.81 -1.63 7.02
N LYS A 429 -28.62 -1.19 6.06
CA LYS A 429 -28.87 -1.91 4.82
C LYS A 429 -27.58 -2.07 4.00
N ARG A 430 -26.73 -1.03 3.94
CA ARG A 430 -25.41 -1.10 3.28
C ARG A 430 -24.51 -2.16 3.92
N ALA A 431 -24.43 -2.19 5.26
CA ALA A 431 -23.62 -3.18 5.97
C ALA A 431 -24.13 -4.61 5.71
N GLN A 432 -25.45 -4.82 5.70
CA GLN A 432 -26.04 -6.11 5.35
C GLN A 432 -25.65 -6.54 3.93
N LEU A 433 -25.86 -5.69 2.94
CA LEU A 433 -25.55 -5.97 1.53
C LEU A 433 -24.05 -6.26 1.33
N LEU A 434 -23.18 -5.52 2.00
CA LEU A 434 -21.72 -5.80 1.96
C LEU A 434 -21.42 -7.21 2.49
N GLY A 435 -22.10 -7.64 3.56
CA GLY A 435 -21.97 -8.99 4.08
C GLY A 435 -22.44 -10.06 3.10
N GLU A 436 -23.56 -9.84 2.43
CA GLU A 436 -24.09 -10.74 1.41
C GLU A 436 -23.12 -10.85 0.23
N ALA A 437 -22.58 -9.74 -0.27
CA ALA A 437 -21.60 -9.75 -1.37
C ALA A 437 -20.28 -10.45 -0.98
N GLU A 438 -19.79 -10.24 0.25
CA GLU A 438 -18.61 -10.94 0.74
C GLU A 438 -18.84 -12.45 0.84
N ALA A 439 -20.00 -12.88 1.33
CA ALA A 439 -20.36 -14.30 1.43
C ALA A 439 -20.37 -14.98 0.05
N GLU A 440 -20.93 -14.32 -0.97
CA GLU A 440 -20.95 -14.80 -2.35
C GLU A 440 -19.53 -14.96 -2.91
N LEU A 441 -18.66 -13.97 -2.71
CA LEU A 441 -17.26 -14.04 -3.18
C LEU A 441 -16.48 -15.10 -2.41
N GLN A 442 -16.68 -15.22 -1.10
CA GLN A 442 -16.05 -16.24 -0.28
C GLN A 442 -16.46 -17.65 -0.73
N ALA A 443 -17.73 -17.85 -1.04
CA ALA A 443 -18.24 -19.13 -1.57
C ALA A 443 -17.66 -19.48 -2.94
N SER A 444 -17.34 -18.49 -3.77
CA SER A 444 -16.75 -18.71 -5.09
C SER A 444 -15.31 -19.23 -5.04
N VAL A 445 -14.58 -18.98 -3.96
CA VAL A 445 -13.14 -19.26 -3.81
C VAL A 445 -12.32 -18.72 -5.02
N ALA A 446 -12.70 -17.56 -5.51
CA ALA A 446 -11.97 -16.85 -6.56
C ALA A 446 -10.61 -16.31 -6.07
N PHE A 447 -10.53 -16.09 -4.77
CA PHE A 447 -9.33 -15.69 -4.05
C PHE A 447 -9.13 -16.59 -2.83
N ILE A 448 -7.90 -17.01 -2.61
CA ILE A 448 -7.49 -17.83 -1.47
C ILE A 448 -6.65 -16.95 -0.54
N PRO A 449 -7.22 -16.39 0.53
CA PRO A 449 -6.49 -15.54 1.47
C PRO A 449 -5.40 -16.33 2.20
N ILE A 450 -4.27 -15.67 2.46
CA ILE A 450 -3.15 -16.27 3.20
C ILE A 450 -2.82 -15.44 4.44
N ALA A 451 -2.58 -14.14 4.27
CA ALA A 451 -2.21 -13.21 5.33
C ALA A 451 -2.62 -11.78 4.98
N ASN A 452 -2.38 -10.84 5.88
CA ASN A 452 -2.33 -9.42 5.52
C ASN A 452 -1.04 -9.11 4.73
N PRO A 453 -1.02 -8.08 3.87
CA PRO A 453 0.20 -7.68 3.19
C PRO A 453 1.29 -7.31 4.18
N LEU A 454 2.52 -7.76 3.91
CA LEU A 454 3.68 -7.35 4.70
C LEU A 454 4.28 -6.08 4.10
N ARG A 455 4.41 -5.03 4.93
CA ARG A 455 5.14 -3.80 4.60
C ARG A 455 6.19 -3.54 5.67
N TRP A 456 7.38 -3.19 5.24
CA TRP A 456 8.48 -2.86 6.14
C TRP A 456 9.35 -1.76 5.54
N SER A 457 9.96 -1.01 6.43
CA SER A 457 11.02 -0.04 6.14
C SER A 457 12.25 -0.31 6.99
N VAL A 458 13.41 0.19 6.54
CA VAL A 458 14.63 0.19 7.35
C VAL A 458 14.95 1.63 7.69
N VAL A 459 15.04 1.92 8.99
CA VAL A 459 15.12 3.28 9.52
C VAL A 459 16.39 3.42 10.35
N ARG A 460 17.25 4.40 10.04
CA ARG A 460 18.41 4.64 10.87
C ARG A 460 18.00 5.10 12.27
N PRO A 461 18.74 4.70 13.32
CA PRO A 461 18.47 5.18 14.68
C PRO A 461 18.46 6.71 14.75
N GLY A 462 17.47 7.26 15.45
CA GLY A 462 17.34 8.71 15.65
C GLY A 462 16.82 9.49 14.43
N LEU A 463 16.33 8.85 13.37
CA LEU A 463 15.61 9.54 12.31
C LEU A 463 14.25 10.02 12.84
N LEU A 464 14.02 11.33 12.77
CA LEU A 464 12.77 11.96 13.17
C LEU A 464 11.74 11.94 12.05
N GLY A 465 10.45 11.97 12.41
CA GLY A 465 9.34 12.14 11.48
C GLY A 465 8.98 10.89 10.67
N HIS A 466 9.48 9.70 11.06
CA HIS A 466 9.08 8.41 10.52
C HIS A 466 8.35 7.59 11.58
N PHE A 467 7.09 7.22 11.32
CA PHE A 467 6.24 6.48 12.25
C PHE A 467 5.51 5.37 11.52
N ALA A 468 5.46 4.18 12.13
CA ALA A 468 4.61 3.10 11.63
C ALA A 468 3.15 3.57 11.49
N ASN A 469 2.51 3.23 10.40
CA ASN A 469 1.12 3.60 10.17
C ASN A 469 0.36 2.54 9.33
N GLY A 470 -0.97 2.55 9.43
CA GLY A 470 -1.82 1.60 8.73
C GLY A 470 -1.89 1.77 7.20
N ARG A 471 -1.14 2.70 6.62
CA ARG A 471 -1.07 2.91 5.16
C ARG A 471 0.18 2.28 4.55
N GLY A 472 1.24 2.05 5.36
CA GLY A 472 2.56 1.65 4.87
C GLY A 472 3.13 2.72 3.94
N TRP A 473 2.89 3.99 4.26
CA TRP A 473 3.18 5.15 3.44
C TRP A 473 3.68 6.30 4.30
N HIS A 474 4.93 6.72 4.11
CA HIS A 474 5.61 7.72 4.93
C HIS A 474 5.99 8.93 4.10
N LEU A 475 5.33 10.06 4.35
CA LEU A 475 5.46 11.26 3.54
C LEU A 475 6.79 11.97 3.81
N LEU A 476 7.52 12.29 2.75
CA LEU A 476 8.88 12.85 2.80
C LEU A 476 8.96 14.20 3.52
N GLN A 477 7.88 14.98 3.51
CA GLN A 477 7.86 16.30 4.15
C GLN A 477 7.92 16.26 5.68
N TYR A 478 7.65 15.11 6.31
CA TYR A 478 7.73 14.96 7.77
C TYR A 478 9.12 14.51 8.24
N LEU A 479 9.92 13.90 7.36
CA LEU A 479 11.24 13.37 7.71
C LEU A 479 12.19 14.46 8.22
N GLY A 480 12.93 14.19 9.29
CA GLY A 480 13.85 15.11 9.91
C GLY A 480 13.19 16.20 10.77
N ARG A 481 11.93 16.04 11.16
CA ARG A 481 11.21 16.94 12.07
C ARG A 481 10.76 16.25 13.33
N ASP A 482 10.72 17.00 14.42
CA ASP A 482 10.01 16.57 15.61
C ASP A 482 8.51 16.40 15.30
N PRO A 483 7.85 15.39 15.90
CA PRO A 483 6.42 15.21 15.72
C PRO A 483 5.66 16.44 16.20
N THR A 484 4.72 16.91 15.39
CA THR A 484 3.83 18.04 15.71
C THR A 484 2.59 17.59 16.46
#